data_c58191572c39d4d4b9e5ce71efd27ffd
#
_entry.id   c58191572c39d4d4b9e5ce71efd27ffd
#
_cell.length_a   1.000
_cell.length_b   1.000
_cell.length_c   1.000
_cell.angle_alpha   90.00
_cell.angle_beta   90.00
_cell.angle_gamma   90.00
#
_symmetry.space_group_name_H-M   'P 1'
#
loop_
_entity.id
_entity.type
_entity.pdbx_description
1 polymer ?
#
loop_
_entity_poly.entity_id
_entity_poly.type
_entity_poly.pdbx_seq_one_letter_code
_entity_poly.pdbx_strand_id
1 'polypeptide(L)'
;MEYHDHQSRFQEFVRRLPMDAAYYIWGTSHTAEELCSLFQGRLNILGFVDSDAGKWGTRLFDRPVLSPEEFFAKRGRTQCIIASIAYGEIIFNLERRGFVNGADMCVSWRFLGIHRYMACRKLHLLRANLFITSYCTLRCRHCSMKIPYFKRHRHDSAEAVLSTVDSYFRWVDYVERFDILGGEPFLHPNIEEITGQIAERYSERISQLSLFSNGPIPPRNRRLEIMKQYRIKVDLGDYRKCVPGIRSQVGLFLQVLESHGIDYSLPANDWVDLTYVAEDRTNWGPEKMSEVCRNCGV
;
A
#
# COMPACT_ATOMS: atom_id res chain seq x y z
N MET A 1 6.10 24.79 -2.12
CA MET A 1 4.71 24.70 -1.60
C MET A 1 4.83 24.55 -0.11
N GLU A 2 4.38 25.55 0.63
CA GLU A 2 4.62 25.61 2.07
C GLU A 2 3.80 24.54 2.83
N TYR A 3 4.37 24.00 3.88
CA TYR A 3 3.78 22.96 4.75
C TYR A 3 2.36 23.32 5.25
N HIS A 4 2.10 24.60 5.51
CA HIS A 4 0.78 25.10 5.94
C HIS A 4 -0.34 24.84 4.94
N ASP A 5 -0.06 24.81 3.63
CA ASP A 5 -1.07 24.55 2.60
C ASP A 5 -1.58 23.09 2.64
N HIS A 6 -0.70 22.11 2.90
CA HIS A 6 -1.10 20.71 3.02
C HIS A 6 -1.98 20.44 4.25
N GLN A 7 -1.66 21.06 5.37
CA GLN A 7 -2.45 20.91 6.59
C GLN A 7 -3.85 21.51 6.43
N SER A 8 -3.95 22.68 5.81
CA SER A 8 -5.23 23.33 5.53
C SER A 8 -6.10 22.50 4.59
N ARG A 9 -5.53 21.94 3.53
CA ARG A 9 -6.24 21.05 2.58
C ARG A 9 -6.69 19.75 3.24
N PHE A 10 -5.88 19.16 4.10
CA PHE A 10 -6.26 17.98 4.86
C PHE A 10 -7.41 18.27 5.80
N GLN A 11 -7.39 19.38 6.54
CA GLN A 11 -8.48 19.78 7.43
C GLN A 11 -9.76 20.07 6.66
N GLU A 12 -9.67 20.70 5.50
CA GLU A 12 -10.84 20.93 4.63
C GLU A 12 -11.42 19.61 4.12
N PHE A 13 -10.57 18.67 3.71
CA PHE A 13 -11.00 17.34 3.29
C PHE A 13 -11.71 16.59 4.44
N VAL A 14 -11.16 16.64 5.65
CA VAL A 14 -11.78 16.03 6.85
C VAL A 14 -13.17 16.62 7.14
N ARG A 15 -13.34 17.93 6.95
CA ARG A 15 -14.64 18.60 7.16
C ARG A 15 -15.70 18.23 6.11
N ARG A 16 -15.26 17.83 4.92
CA ARG A 16 -16.16 17.46 3.81
C ARG A 16 -16.71 16.06 3.92
N LEU A 17 -16.05 15.15 4.64
CA LEU A 17 -16.49 13.79 4.84
C LEU A 17 -17.43 13.69 6.05
N PRO A 18 -18.73 13.48 5.84
CA PRO A 18 -19.67 13.31 6.93
C PRO A 18 -19.44 11.95 7.62
N MET A 19 -18.86 11.96 8.81
CA MET A 19 -18.50 10.74 9.55
C MET A 19 -19.72 10.00 10.13
N ASP A 20 -20.87 10.65 10.19
CA ASP A 20 -22.15 10.16 10.70
C ASP A 20 -23.15 9.78 9.60
N ALA A 21 -22.73 9.84 8.35
CA ALA A 21 -23.58 9.48 7.21
C ALA A 21 -23.83 7.98 7.10
N ALA A 22 -24.76 7.61 6.22
CA ALA A 22 -24.97 6.23 5.79
C ALA A 22 -24.00 5.89 4.65
N TYR A 23 -23.35 4.73 4.74
CA TYR A 23 -22.31 4.31 3.80
C TYR A 23 -22.66 3.02 3.07
N TYR A 24 -22.26 2.94 1.82
CA TYR A 24 -21.99 1.69 1.14
C TYR A 24 -20.45 1.46 1.06
N ILE A 25 -20.03 0.22 1.19
CA ILE A 25 -18.61 -0.17 0.98
C ILE A 25 -18.51 -0.81 -0.39
N TRP A 26 -17.73 -0.23 -1.29
CA TRP A 26 -17.45 -0.81 -2.61
C TRP A 26 -16.24 -1.72 -2.53
N GLY A 27 -16.46 -3.02 -2.69
CA GLY A 27 -15.57 -4.13 -2.48
C GLY A 27 -16.00 -5.02 -1.33
N THR A 28 -15.77 -6.33 -1.48
CA THR A 28 -16.05 -7.36 -0.47
C THR A 28 -14.79 -8.12 -0.07
N SER A 29 -13.63 -7.48 -0.21
CA SER A 29 -12.33 -8.03 0.14
C SER A 29 -12.06 -7.96 1.64
N HIS A 30 -10.95 -8.54 2.06
CA HIS A 30 -10.46 -8.46 3.44
C HIS A 30 -10.44 -7.02 4.01
N THR A 31 -10.14 -6.02 3.18
CA THR A 31 -10.18 -4.59 3.61
C THR A 31 -11.60 -4.14 4.00
N ALA A 32 -12.63 -4.65 3.32
CA ALA A 32 -14.02 -4.37 3.70
C ALA A 32 -14.40 -5.06 5.01
N GLU A 33 -13.92 -6.28 5.24
CA GLU A 33 -14.10 -7.02 6.49
C GLU A 33 -13.40 -6.31 7.65
N GLU A 34 -12.17 -5.84 7.44
CA GLU A 34 -11.40 -5.08 8.41
C GLU A 34 -12.12 -3.78 8.81
N LEU A 35 -12.63 -3.01 7.83
CA LEU A 35 -13.45 -1.83 8.09
C LEU A 35 -14.66 -2.15 8.96
N CYS A 36 -15.40 -3.20 8.65
CA CYS A 36 -16.57 -3.61 9.43
C CYS A 36 -16.19 -4.01 10.86
N SER A 37 -15.10 -4.73 11.02
CA SER A 37 -14.62 -5.17 12.34
C SER A 37 -14.14 -3.99 13.19
N LEU A 38 -13.41 -3.04 12.62
CA LEU A 38 -12.92 -1.86 13.32
C LEU A 38 -14.03 -0.92 13.78
N PHE A 39 -15.08 -0.82 13.01
CA PHE A 39 -16.17 0.13 13.30
C PHE A 39 -17.39 -0.47 14.00
N GLN A 40 -17.53 -1.79 14.10
CA GLN A 40 -18.51 -2.56 14.88
C GLN A 40 -19.78 -1.77 15.30
N GLY A 41 -20.58 -1.34 14.31
CA GLY A 41 -21.82 -0.58 14.54
C GLY A 41 -21.64 0.93 14.76
N ARG A 42 -20.43 1.47 14.75
CA ARG A 42 -20.20 2.93 14.79
C ARG A 42 -20.42 3.62 13.45
N LEU A 43 -20.30 2.86 12.34
CA LEU A 43 -20.65 3.32 11.01
C LEU A 43 -22.00 2.74 10.61
N ASN A 44 -22.85 3.59 10.07
CA ASN A 44 -24.11 3.16 9.47
C ASN A 44 -23.83 2.61 8.05
N ILE A 45 -23.38 1.34 7.98
CA ILE A 45 -23.12 0.63 6.73
C ILE A 45 -24.42 0.00 6.25
N LEU A 46 -24.94 0.44 5.11
CA LEU A 46 -26.18 -0.04 4.52
C LEU A 46 -26.00 -1.34 3.71
N GLY A 47 -24.82 -1.53 3.12
CA GLY A 47 -24.50 -2.69 2.30
C GLY A 47 -23.14 -2.58 1.64
N PHE A 48 -22.89 -3.56 0.80
CA PHE A 48 -21.67 -3.64 -0.01
C PHE A 48 -22.01 -3.53 -1.48
N VAL A 49 -21.05 -3.12 -2.29
CA VAL A 49 -21.14 -3.10 -3.75
C VAL A 49 -19.95 -3.91 -4.27
N ASP A 50 -20.16 -4.82 -5.20
CA ASP A 50 -19.05 -5.55 -5.83
C ASP A 50 -19.23 -5.59 -7.34
N SER A 51 -18.11 -5.50 -8.07
CA SER A 51 -18.12 -5.62 -9.52
C SER A 51 -18.22 -7.06 -10.01
N ASP A 52 -17.96 -8.03 -9.13
CA ASP A 52 -18.10 -9.46 -9.40
C ASP A 52 -19.55 -9.92 -9.27
N ALA A 53 -20.15 -10.26 -10.41
CA ALA A 53 -21.54 -10.72 -10.49
C ALA A 53 -21.81 -12.00 -9.64
N GLY A 54 -20.79 -12.83 -9.41
CA GLY A 54 -20.93 -14.03 -8.57
C GLY A 54 -21.21 -13.73 -7.11
N LYS A 55 -21.05 -12.49 -6.68
CA LYS A 55 -21.27 -12.07 -5.28
C LYS A 55 -22.59 -11.34 -5.07
N TRP A 56 -23.27 -10.93 -6.14
CA TRP A 56 -24.52 -10.17 -6.04
C TRP A 56 -25.63 -10.97 -5.36
N GLY A 57 -26.43 -10.29 -4.56
CA GLY A 57 -27.51 -10.91 -3.79
C GLY A 57 -27.04 -11.72 -2.57
N THR A 58 -25.73 -11.90 -2.38
CA THR A 58 -25.18 -12.49 -1.16
C THR A 58 -25.21 -11.51 0.02
N ARG A 59 -24.80 -11.96 1.19
CA ARG A 59 -24.72 -11.11 2.38
C ARG A 59 -23.30 -11.17 2.97
N LEU A 60 -22.81 -10.02 3.38
CA LEU A 60 -21.55 -9.88 4.15
C LEU A 60 -21.88 -9.09 5.43
N PHE A 61 -21.53 -9.60 6.62
CA PHE A 61 -21.89 -9.03 7.93
C PHE A 61 -23.39 -8.66 8.01
N ASP A 62 -24.25 -9.59 7.61
CA ASP A 62 -25.71 -9.42 7.57
C ASP A 62 -26.23 -8.24 6.71
N ARG A 63 -25.43 -7.75 5.81
CA ARG A 63 -25.77 -6.68 4.86
C ARG A 63 -25.74 -7.19 3.43
N PRO A 64 -26.58 -6.64 2.54
CA PRO A 64 -26.64 -7.09 1.15
C PRO A 64 -25.39 -6.70 0.37
N VAL A 65 -24.99 -7.56 -0.56
CA VAL A 65 -24.01 -7.24 -1.61
C VAL A 65 -24.76 -6.94 -2.89
N LEU A 66 -24.67 -5.69 -3.33
CA LEU A 66 -25.39 -5.14 -4.47
C LEU A 66 -24.52 -5.16 -5.73
N SER A 67 -25.16 -5.19 -6.88
CA SER A 67 -24.51 -4.80 -8.13
C SER A 67 -24.27 -3.28 -8.16
N PRO A 68 -23.34 -2.80 -9.01
CA PRO A 68 -23.18 -1.37 -9.27
C PRO A 68 -24.49 -0.68 -9.69
N GLU A 69 -25.30 -1.33 -10.53
CA GLU A 69 -26.58 -0.83 -11.02
C GLU A 69 -27.59 -0.66 -9.89
N GLU A 70 -27.72 -1.65 -9.01
CA GLU A 70 -28.60 -1.58 -7.84
C GLU A 70 -28.17 -0.49 -6.87
N PHE A 71 -26.86 -0.32 -6.66
CA PHE A 71 -26.32 0.76 -5.85
C PHE A 71 -26.70 2.12 -6.43
N PHE A 72 -26.53 2.33 -7.72
CA PHE A 72 -26.88 3.59 -8.36
C PHE A 72 -28.38 3.86 -8.36
N ALA A 73 -29.21 2.82 -8.45
CA ALA A 73 -30.67 2.95 -8.36
C ALA A 73 -31.15 3.34 -6.94
N LYS A 74 -30.43 2.87 -5.91
CA LYS A 74 -30.75 3.16 -4.50
C LYS A 74 -30.08 4.41 -3.95
N ARG A 75 -29.33 5.14 -4.77
CA ARG A 75 -28.57 6.31 -4.39
C ARG A 75 -29.47 7.41 -3.84
N GLY A 76 -29.60 7.48 -2.53
CA GLY A 76 -30.08 8.67 -1.81
C GLY A 76 -28.90 9.62 -1.47
N ARG A 77 -28.86 10.18 -0.27
CA ARG A 77 -27.70 10.91 0.31
C ARG A 77 -26.70 9.94 0.95
N THR A 78 -26.33 8.86 0.26
CA THR A 78 -25.39 7.86 0.80
C THR A 78 -23.99 8.12 0.30
N GLN A 79 -23.03 7.84 1.16
CA GLN A 79 -21.59 7.94 0.89
C GLN A 79 -21.02 6.58 0.46
N CYS A 80 -19.90 6.59 -0.24
CA CYS A 80 -19.23 5.37 -0.69
C CYS A 80 -17.80 5.28 -0.12
N ILE A 81 -17.50 4.21 0.59
CA ILE A 81 -16.13 3.87 0.99
C ILE A 81 -15.61 2.81 0.03
N ILE A 82 -14.55 3.12 -0.70
CA ILE A 82 -13.96 2.21 -1.69
C ILE A 82 -12.90 1.34 -1.01
N ALA A 83 -13.20 0.04 -0.85
CA ALA A 83 -12.35 -0.96 -0.23
C ALA A 83 -11.89 -2.01 -1.27
N SER A 84 -11.31 -1.55 -2.35
CA SER A 84 -10.85 -2.38 -3.48
C SER A 84 -9.49 -1.93 -3.97
N ILE A 85 -8.69 -2.86 -4.47
CA ILE A 85 -7.43 -2.56 -5.17
C ILE A 85 -7.66 -1.85 -6.51
N ALA A 86 -8.84 -2.06 -7.12
CA ALA A 86 -9.27 -1.38 -8.35
C ALA A 86 -9.87 0.02 -8.07
N TYR A 87 -9.50 0.67 -6.96
CA TYR A 87 -10.09 1.94 -6.54
C TYR A 87 -10.02 3.04 -7.60
N GLY A 88 -8.98 3.08 -8.42
CA GLY A 88 -8.85 4.09 -9.50
C GLY A 88 -9.95 3.98 -10.54
N GLU A 89 -10.29 2.77 -11.00
CA GLU A 89 -11.38 2.52 -11.93
C GLU A 89 -12.76 2.83 -11.29
N ILE A 90 -12.92 2.43 -10.04
CA ILE A 90 -14.16 2.69 -9.29
C ILE A 90 -14.37 4.20 -9.10
N ILE A 91 -13.34 4.94 -8.70
CA ILE A 91 -13.38 6.41 -8.60
C ILE A 91 -13.82 7.03 -9.93
N PHE A 92 -13.14 6.66 -11.03
CA PHE A 92 -13.47 7.18 -12.36
C PHE A 92 -14.93 6.94 -12.75
N ASN A 93 -15.45 5.72 -12.50
CA ASN A 93 -16.83 5.38 -12.79
C ASN A 93 -17.83 6.14 -11.90
N LEU A 94 -17.49 6.37 -10.65
CA LEU A 94 -18.29 7.17 -9.71
C LEU A 94 -18.31 8.67 -10.09
N GLU A 95 -17.15 9.23 -10.44
CA GLU A 95 -17.05 10.64 -10.89
C GLU A 95 -17.86 10.91 -12.15
N ARG A 96 -17.84 10.01 -13.12
CA ARG A 96 -18.70 10.10 -14.31
C ARG A 96 -20.19 10.10 -13.99
N ARG A 97 -20.57 9.64 -12.82
CA ARG A 97 -21.96 9.63 -12.32
C ARG A 97 -22.24 10.74 -11.29
N GLY A 98 -21.32 11.71 -11.21
CA GLY A 98 -21.47 12.91 -10.41
C GLY A 98 -21.13 12.75 -8.92
N PHE A 99 -20.40 11.69 -8.53
CA PHE A 99 -19.82 11.61 -7.19
C PHE A 99 -18.60 12.51 -7.09
N VAL A 100 -18.43 13.14 -5.94
CA VAL A 100 -17.27 14.00 -5.65
C VAL A 100 -16.33 13.29 -4.69
N ASN A 101 -15.09 13.05 -5.13
CA ASN A 101 -14.07 12.45 -4.28
C ASN A 101 -13.77 13.38 -3.08
N GLY A 102 -13.79 12.81 -1.89
CA GLY A 102 -13.65 13.56 -0.64
C GLY A 102 -14.94 14.18 -0.09
N ALA A 103 -16.07 14.05 -0.81
CA ALA A 103 -17.38 14.47 -0.34
C ALA A 103 -18.41 13.33 -0.34
N ASP A 104 -18.58 12.67 -1.49
CA ASP A 104 -19.54 11.56 -1.65
C ASP A 104 -18.86 10.20 -1.62
N MET A 105 -17.57 10.15 -1.82
CA MET A 105 -16.77 8.92 -1.80
C MET A 105 -15.38 9.14 -1.23
N CYS A 106 -14.81 8.07 -0.69
CA CYS A 106 -13.45 8.07 -0.17
C CYS A 106 -12.86 6.66 -0.24
N VAL A 107 -11.59 6.54 -0.55
CA VAL A 107 -10.90 5.25 -0.42
C VAL A 107 -10.75 4.86 1.06
N SER A 108 -10.83 3.56 1.34
CA SER A 108 -10.88 3.00 2.69
C SER A 108 -9.71 3.47 3.58
N TRP A 109 -8.50 3.47 3.08
CA TRP A 109 -7.33 3.88 3.85
C TRP A 109 -7.33 5.38 4.20
N ARG A 110 -7.86 6.26 3.33
CA ARG A 110 -8.08 7.67 3.68
C ARG A 110 -9.15 7.82 4.74
N PHE A 111 -10.25 7.09 4.60
CA PHE A 111 -11.34 7.09 5.57
C PHE A 111 -10.84 6.69 6.97
N LEU A 112 -10.07 5.59 7.06
CA LEU A 112 -9.47 5.14 8.31
C LEU A 112 -8.53 6.18 8.93
N GLY A 113 -7.65 6.78 8.12
CA GLY A 113 -6.74 7.83 8.57
C GLY A 113 -7.47 9.05 9.13
N ILE A 114 -8.52 9.51 8.44
CA ILE A 114 -9.35 10.64 8.87
C ILE A 114 -10.06 10.30 10.19
N HIS A 115 -10.70 9.13 10.27
CA HIS A 115 -11.42 8.71 11.46
C HIS A 115 -10.50 8.65 12.69
N ARG A 116 -9.33 8.04 12.56
CA ARG A 116 -8.34 7.97 13.64
C ARG A 116 -7.85 9.36 14.06
N TYR A 117 -7.62 10.26 13.10
CA TYR A 117 -7.26 11.64 13.40
C TYR A 117 -8.38 12.38 14.14
N MET A 118 -9.63 12.23 13.71
CA MET A 118 -10.78 12.86 14.38
C MET A 118 -10.98 12.33 15.79
N ALA A 119 -10.84 11.01 15.99
CA ALA A 119 -11.05 10.36 17.28
C ALA A 119 -9.91 10.63 18.28
N CYS A 120 -8.66 10.57 17.84
CA CYS A 120 -7.49 10.54 18.73
C CYS A 120 -6.57 11.76 18.57
N ARG A 121 -6.77 12.59 17.54
CA ARG A 121 -5.83 13.65 17.13
C ARG A 121 -4.43 13.12 16.81
N LYS A 122 -4.35 11.88 16.34
CA LYS A 122 -3.10 11.19 15.97
C LYS A 122 -3.12 10.84 14.50
N LEU A 123 -1.99 11.05 13.83
CA LEU A 123 -1.83 10.70 12.43
C LEU A 123 -1.41 9.23 12.32
N HIS A 124 -2.33 8.40 11.86
CA HIS A 124 -2.12 6.99 11.56
C HIS A 124 -2.10 6.78 10.05
N LEU A 125 -1.06 6.14 9.55
CA LEU A 125 -0.94 5.79 8.14
C LEU A 125 -1.00 4.27 7.98
N LEU A 126 -1.59 3.80 6.89
CA LEU A 126 -1.66 2.36 6.60
C LEU A 126 -0.31 1.84 6.12
N ARG A 127 0.42 2.62 5.34
CA ARG A 127 1.68 2.18 4.76
C ARG A 127 2.66 3.33 4.58
N ALA A 128 3.93 3.04 4.84
CA ALA A 128 5.05 3.87 4.47
C ALA A 128 6.13 3.03 3.78
N ASN A 129 6.75 3.59 2.77
CA ASN A 129 7.84 2.95 2.04
C ASN A 129 9.13 3.76 2.21
N LEU A 130 10.18 3.13 2.69
CA LEU A 130 11.49 3.71 2.87
C LEU A 130 12.47 3.14 1.84
N PHE A 131 12.94 3.98 0.92
CA PHE A 131 13.92 3.62 -0.08
C PHE A 131 15.34 3.89 0.43
N ILE A 132 16.19 2.87 0.49
CA ILE A 132 17.53 2.96 1.09
C ILE A 132 18.68 2.75 0.11
N THR A 133 18.41 2.17 -1.05
CA THR A 133 19.46 1.85 -2.03
C THR A 133 18.93 1.75 -3.45
N SER A 134 19.72 2.23 -4.41
CA SER A 134 19.46 2.03 -5.82
C SER A 134 20.26 0.86 -6.43
N TYR A 135 21.04 0.11 -5.65
CA TYR A 135 21.64 -1.14 -6.12
C TYR A 135 20.61 -2.26 -6.16
N CYS A 136 20.62 -3.06 -7.22
CA CYS A 136 19.72 -4.20 -7.39
C CYS A 136 20.47 -5.35 -8.08
N THR A 137 20.10 -6.58 -7.75
CA THR A 137 20.60 -7.79 -8.42
C THR A 137 19.90 -8.03 -9.76
N LEU A 138 18.76 -7.38 -10.00
CA LEU A 138 17.96 -7.50 -11.21
C LEU A 138 18.01 -6.21 -12.04
N ARG A 139 17.77 -6.35 -13.36
CA ARG A 139 17.65 -5.23 -14.31
C ARG A 139 16.30 -5.31 -15.02
N CYS A 140 15.21 -5.31 -14.25
CA CYS A 140 13.88 -5.44 -14.78
C CYS A 140 13.52 -4.28 -15.70
N ARG A 141 13.09 -4.58 -16.94
CA ARG A 141 12.67 -3.56 -17.92
C ARG A 141 11.56 -2.66 -17.39
N HIS A 142 10.64 -3.24 -16.63
CA HIS A 142 9.46 -2.56 -16.06
C HIS A 142 9.60 -2.35 -14.54
N CYS A 143 10.78 -1.97 -14.08
CA CYS A 143 11.01 -1.66 -12.68
C CYS A 143 10.22 -0.41 -12.26
N SER A 144 9.33 -0.54 -11.28
CA SER A 144 8.53 0.58 -10.75
C SER A 144 9.41 1.70 -10.19
N MET A 145 10.56 1.33 -9.59
CA MET A 145 11.54 2.27 -9.03
C MET A 145 12.50 2.83 -10.09
N LYS A 146 12.39 2.43 -11.36
CA LYS A 146 13.25 2.86 -12.46
C LYS A 146 14.75 2.59 -12.27
N ILE A 147 15.12 1.64 -11.42
CA ILE A 147 16.51 1.32 -11.06
C ILE A 147 17.43 1.15 -12.27
N PRO A 148 17.08 0.38 -13.33
CA PRO A 148 17.98 0.19 -14.48
C PRO A 148 18.32 1.46 -15.26
N TYR A 149 17.58 2.54 -15.05
CA TYR A 149 17.72 3.81 -15.76
C TYR A 149 18.49 4.86 -14.96
N PHE A 150 18.93 4.55 -13.73
CA PHE A 150 19.75 5.45 -12.94
C PHE A 150 21.16 5.54 -13.52
N LYS A 151 21.65 6.76 -13.74
CA LYS A 151 23.03 7.00 -14.22
C LYS A 151 24.08 6.62 -13.19
N ARG A 152 23.74 6.72 -11.90
CA ARG A 152 24.61 6.36 -10.77
C ARG A 152 23.78 5.67 -9.72
N HIS A 153 24.27 4.53 -9.25
CA HIS A 153 23.68 3.82 -8.13
C HIS A 153 24.37 4.26 -6.83
N ARG A 154 23.61 4.29 -5.75
CA ARG A 154 24.11 4.65 -4.42
C ARG A 154 23.39 3.86 -3.32
N HIS A 155 24.07 3.72 -2.20
CA HIS A 155 23.48 3.44 -0.91
C HIS A 155 23.35 4.78 -0.17
N ASP A 156 22.22 5.04 0.42
CA ASP A 156 22.10 6.15 1.36
C ASP A 156 22.81 5.75 2.67
N SER A 157 23.50 6.67 3.35
CA SER A 157 24.18 6.30 4.61
C SER A 157 23.17 5.92 5.68
N ALA A 158 23.55 5.03 6.61
CA ALA A 158 22.67 4.66 7.71
C ALA A 158 22.19 5.88 8.51
N GLU A 159 23.08 6.83 8.75
CA GLU A 159 22.76 8.09 9.42
C GLU A 159 21.68 8.90 8.67
N ALA A 160 21.82 9.06 7.36
CA ALA A 160 20.84 9.80 6.54
C ALA A 160 19.47 9.10 6.53
N VAL A 161 19.47 7.77 6.42
CA VAL A 161 18.25 6.95 6.46
C VAL A 161 17.56 7.10 7.81
N LEU A 162 18.29 6.93 8.90
CA LEU A 162 17.74 7.04 10.27
C LEU A 162 17.24 8.45 10.58
N SER A 163 17.97 9.48 10.17
CA SER A 163 17.51 10.88 10.27
C SER A 163 16.22 11.15 9.51
N THR A 164 16.06 10.52 8.34
CA THR A 164 14.80 10.59 7.57
C THR A 164 13.66 9.93 8.32
N VAL A 165 13.89 8.76 8.91
CA VAL A 165 12.90 8.03 9.71
C VAL A 165 12.54 8.80 10.98
N ASP A 166 13.53 9.37 11.68
CA ASP A 166 13.30 10.21 12.84
C ASP A 166 12.46 11.46 12.47
N SER A 167 12.71 12.03 11.30
CA SER A 167 11.93 13.17 10.78
C SER A 167 10.50 12.77 10.41
N TYR A 168 10.31 11.60 9.82
CA TYR A 168 9.00 11.05 9.50
C TYR A 168 8.16 10.85 10.77
N PHE A 169 8.72 10.21 11.80
CA PHE A 169 8.01 9.94 13.05
C PHE A 169 7.84 11.17 13.96
N ARG A 170 8.38 12.33 13.63
CA ARG A 170 7.95 13.59 14.27
C ARG A 170 6.52 13.98 13.93
N TRP A 171 6.04 13.55 12.75
CA TRP A 171 4.72 13.93 12.23
C TRP A 171 3.71 12.78 12.24
N VAL A 172 4.17 11.56 12.02
CA VAL A 172 3.33 10.36 11.96
C VAL A 172 3.38 9.65 13.31
N ASP A 173 2.24 9.51 13.96
CA ASP A 173 2.18 8.85 15.27
C ASP A 173 2.27 7.34 15.18
N TYR A 174 1.70 6.74 14.12
CA TYR A 174 1.63 5.30 13.93
C TYR A 174 1.50 4.92 12.46
N VAL A 175 2.12 3.82 12.09
CA VAL A 175 1.99 3.22 10.76
C VAL A 175 1.73 1.72 10.88
N GLU A 176 0.74 1.22 10.15
CA GLU A 176 0.40 -0.21 10.17
C GLU A 176 1.51 -1.03 9.52
N ARG A 177 2.02 -0.58 8.38
CA ARG A 177 3.06 -1.27 7.65
C ARG A 177 4.15 -0.31 7.20
N PHE A 178 5.38 -0.57 7.65
CA PHE A 178 6.57 0.19 7.26
C PHE A 178 7.48 -0.72 6.45
N ASP A 179 7.58 -0.46 5.15
CA ASP A 179 8.35 -1.28 4.21
C ASP A 179 9.70 -0.64 3.92
N ILE A 180 10.76 -1.34 4.20
CA ILE A 180 12.12 -0.98 3.77
C ILE A 180 12.36 -1.64 2.41
N LEU A 181 12.63 -0.83 1.42
CA LEU A 181 12.82 -1.25 0.05
C LEU A 181 13.96 -0.50 -0.64
N GLY A 182 14.20 -0.79 -1.89
CA GLY A 182 15.21 -0.15 -2.71
C GLY A 182 15.25 -0.81 -4.07
N GLY A 183 16.44 -0.97 -4.63
CA GLY A 183 16.68 -1.98 -5.65
C GLY A 183 16.59 -3.37 -5.01
N GLU A 184 17.58 -3.71 -4.20
CA GLU A 184 17.60 -4.89 -3.35
C GLU A 184 18.16 -4.50 -1.97
N PRO A 185 17.32 -4.45 -0.91
CA PRO A 185 17.75 -3.98 0.41
C PRO A 185 18.90 -4.79 1.00
N PHE A 186 18.96 -6.11 0.74
CA PHE A 186 20.03 -6.96 1.25
C PHE A 186 21.41 -6.69 0.64
N LEU A 187 21.49 -5.86 -0.41
CA LEU A 187 22.76 -5.30 -0.91
C LEU A 187 23.28 -4.13 -0.07
N HIS A 188 22.42 -3.52 0.76
CA HIS A 188 22.83 -2.37 1.55
C HIS A 188 23.84 -2.80 2.63
N PRO A 189 25.04 -2.19 2.71
CA PRO A 189 26.10 -2.62 3.64
C PRO A 189 25.69 -2.48 5.11
N ASN A 190 24.87 -1.48 5.42
CA ASN A 190 24.39 -1.17 6.78
C ASN A 190 22.95 -1.64 7.03
N ILE A 191 22.42 -2.61 6.30
CA ILE A 191 21.02 -3.05 6.45
C ILE A 191 20.70 -3.50 7.89
N GLU A 192 21.66 -4.14 8.55
CA GLU A 192 21.54 -4.60 9.93
C GLU A 192 21.36 -3.45 10.91
N GLU A 193 22.16 -2.42 10.77
CA GLU A 193 22.09 -1.21 11.59
C GLU A 193 20.76 -0.47 11.33
N ILE A 194 20.40 -0.26 10.07
CA ILE A 194 19.16 0.44 9.68
C ILE A 194 17.95 -0.28 10.23
N THR A 195 17.81 -1.57 9.96
CA THR A 195 16.63 -2.34 10.38
C THR A 195 16.56 -2.49 11.89
N GLY A 196 17.68 -2.75 12.55
CA GLY A 196 17.75 -2.88 13.99
C GLY A 196 17.38 -1.59 14.71
N GLN A 197 17.93 -0.46 14.29
CA GLN A 197 17.63 0.83 14.93
C GLN A 197 16.21 1.33 14.65
N ILE A 198 15.66 1.09 13.46
CA ILE A 198 14.25 1.41 13.19
C ILE A 198 13.34 0.58 14.08
N ALA A 199 13.58 -0.73 14.18
CA ALA A 199 12.79 -1.62 15.02
C ALA A 199 12.90 -1.25 16.50
N GLU A 200 14.09 -0.99 16.99
CA GLU A 200 14.33 -0.61 18.39
C GLU A 200 13.64 0.71 18.78
N ARG A 201 13.74 1.73 17.93
CA ARG A 201 13.20 3.07 18.23
C ARG A 201 11.69 3.18 18.04
N TYR A 202 11.12 2.42 17.09
CA TYR A 202 9.75 2.64 16.61
C TYR A 202 8.85 1.40 16.67
N SER A 203 9.23 0.31 17.35
CA SER A 203 8.42 -0.91 17.47
C SER A 203 7.00 -0.64 18.00
N GLU A 204 6.80 0.31 18.88
CA GLU A 204 5.48 0.68 19.40
C GLU A 204 4.65 1.54 18.43
N ARG A 205 5.29 2.06 17.38
CA ARG A 205 4.69 2.96 16.37
C ARG A 205 4.57 2.32 14.99
N ILE A 206 5.08 1.12 14.83
CA ILE A 206 5.04 0.32 13.60
C ILE A 206 4.40 -1.02 13.93
N SER A 207 3.23 -1.33 13.35
CA SER A 207 2.60 -2.64 13.54
C SER A 207 3.37 -3.75 12.86
N GLN A 208 3.80 -3.51 11.61
CA GLN A 208 4.57 -4.46 10.82
C GLN A 208 5.74 -3.77 10.13
N LEU A 209 6.96 -4.10 10.53
CA LEU A 209 8.18 -3.76 9.80
C LEU A 209 8.48 -4.85 8.77
N SER A 210 8.68 -4.48 7.51
CA SER A 210 8.91 -5.44 6.43
C SER A 210 10.12 -5.04 5.57
N LEU A 211 10.79 -6.07 4.99
CA LEU A 211 11.81 -5.91 3.96
C LEU A 211 11.25 -6.42 2.64
N PHE A 212 11.29 -5.60 1.60
CA PHE A 212 10.85 -6.01 0.26
C PHE A 212 12.05 -6.44 -0.59
N SER A 213 12.18 -7.75 -0.84
CA SER A 213 13.32 -8.35 -1.54
C SER A 213 12.91 -9.05 -2.83
N ASN A 214 13.83 -9.14 -3.78
CA ASN A 214 13.69 -9.97 -4.98
C ASN A 214 14.29 -11.39 -4.80
N GLY A 215 14.87 -11.73 -3.64
CA GLY A 215 15.20 -13.06 -3.18
C GLY A 215 16.53 -13.69 -3.60
N PRO A 216 17.48 -13.05 -4.32
CA PRO A 216 18.74 -13.71 -4.66
C PRO A 216 19.77 -13.73 -3.54
N ILE A 217 19.61 -12.90 -2.52
CA ILE A 217 20.57 -12.74 -1.42
C ILE A 217 19.92 -13.14 -0.10
N PRO A 218 20.04 -14.42 0.31
CA PRO A 218 19.47 -14.85 1.58
C PRO A 218 20.14 -14.12 2.76
N PRO A 219 19.34 -13.71 3.78
CA PRO A 219 19.90 -13.13 4.99
C PRO A 219 20.75 -14.15 5.74
N ARG A 220 21.79 -13.67 6.45
CA ARG A 220 22.73 -14.51 7.19
C ARG A 220 23.07 -13.86 8.53
N ASN A 221 23.51 -14.68 9.47
CA ASN A 221 24.08 -14.24 10.75
C ASN A 221 23.18 -13.22 11.48
N ARG A 222 23.76 -12.07 11.81
CA ARG A 222 23.11 -11.01 12.58
C ARG A 222 21.80 -10.48 11.92
N ARG A 223 21.68 -10.56 10.59
CA ARG A 223 20.43 -10.19 9.88
C ARG A 223 19.26 -11.06 10.30
N LEU A 224 19.50 -12.37 10.39
CA LEU A 224 18.50 -13.34 10.83
C LEU A 224 18.11 -13.12 12.31
N GLU A 225 19.10 -12.83 13.16
CA GLU A 225 18.87 -12.54 14.58
C GLU A 225 17.99 -11.31 14.75
N ILE A 226 18.30 -10.19 14.07
CA ILE A 226 17.52 -8.95 14.09
C ILE A 226 16.11 -9.19 13.57
N MET A 227 15.97 -9.89 12.42
CA MET A 227 14.67 -10.17 11.84
C MET A 227 13.80 -11.02 12.78
N LYS A 228 14.39 -12.00 13.44
CA LYS A 228 13.70 -12.83 14.44
C LYS A 228 13.34 -12.05 15.70
N GLN A 229 14.30 -11.30 16.24
CA GLN A 229 14.11 -10.52 17.47
C GLN A 229 12.96 -9.53 17.34
N TYR A 230 12.87 -8.83 16.21
CA TYR A 230 11.89 -7.78 15.98
C TYR A 230 10.71 -8.22 15.07
N ARG A 231 10.59 -9.52 14.79
CA ARG A 231 9.54 -10.08 13.92
C ARG A 231 9.42 -9.34 12.58
N ILE A 232 10.58 -9.03 11.99
CA ILE A 232 10.62 -8.35 10.69
C ILE A 232 10.20 -9.34 9.61
N LYS A 233 9.18 -8.99 8.86
CA LYS A 233 8.65 -9.81 7.77
C LYS A 233 9.41 -9.57 6.48
N VAL A 234 9.46 -10.58 5.59
CA VAL A 234 9.96 -10.41 4.23
C VAL A 234 8.81 -10.51 3.22
N ASP A 235 8.67 -9.50 2.41
CA ASP A 235 7.82 -9.57 1.22
C ASP A 235 8.70 -9.85 0.01
N LEU A 236 8.50 -11.01 -0.57
CA LEU A 236 9.35 -11.53 -1.64
C LEU A 236 8.68 -11.38 -3.00
N GLY A 237 9.23 -10.56 -3.87
CA GLY A 237 8.83 -10.52 -5.27
C GLY A 237 9.14 -11.84 -5.97
N ASP A 238 8.13 -12.52 -6.52
CA ASP A 238 8.34 -13.81 -7.20
C ASP A 238 8.73 -13.63 -8.67
N TYR A 239 10.04 -13.60 -8.92
CA TYR A 239 10.60 -13.50 -10.28
C TYR A 239 10.94 -14.85 -10.92
N ARG A 240 10.61 -15.98 -10.28
CA ARG A 240 10.98 -17.33 -10.75
C ARG A 240 10.43 -17.68 -12.13
N LYS A 241 9.34 -17.04 -12.54
CA LYS A 241 8.73 -17.27 -13.87
C LYS A 241 9.42 -16.46 -14.99
N CYS A 242 9.95 -15.29 -14.67
CA CYS A 242 10.42 -14.32 -15.68
C CYS A 242 11.95 -14.11 -15.69
N VAL A 243 12.67 -14.58 -14.67
CA VAL A 243 14.13 -14.44 -14.62
C VAL A 243 14.79 -15.82 -14.63
N PRO A 244 15.48 -16.20 -15.73
CA PRO A 244 16.23 -17.46 -15.80
C PRO A 244 17.29 -17.57 -14.70
N GLY A 245 17.42 -18.74 -14.09
CA GLY A 245 18.44 -19.03 -13.09
C GLY A 245 18.18 -18.52 -11.66
N ILE A 246 17.15 -17.70 -11.43
CA ILE A 246 16.87 -17.19 -10.07
C ILE A 246 16.20 -18.22 -9.16
N ARG A 247 15.64 -19.30 -9.71
CA ARG A 247 14.83 -20.28 -8.95
C ARG A 247 15.57 -20.91 -7.79
N SER A 248 16.83 -21.33 -8.00
CA SER A 248 17.64 -21.95 -6.96
C SER A 248 17.97 -20.96 -5.83
N GLN A 249 18.25 -19.70 -6.18
CA GLN A 249 18.57 -18.65 -5.22
C GLN A 249 17.36 -18.28 -4.38
N VAL A 250 16.19 -18.10 -5.00
CA VAL A 250 14.92 -17.86 -4.30
C VAL A 250 14.54 -19.07 -3.45
N GLY A 251 14.75 -20.29 -3.95
CA GLY A 251 14.54 -21.52 -3.17
C GLY A 251 15.39 -21.55 -1.90
N LEU A 252 16.67 -21.23 -2.02
CA LEU A 252 17.58 -21.13 -0.87
C LEU A 252 17.15 -20.02 0.09
N PHE A 253 16.71 -18.88 -0.44
CA PHE A 253 16.23 -17.77 0.37
C PHE A 253 15.03 -18.19 1.23
N LEU A 254 14.03 -18.83 0.61
CA LEU A 254 12.84 -19.33 1.32
C LEU A 254 13.21 -20.36 2.38
N GLN A 255 14.05 -21.32 2.03
CA GLN A 255 14.55 -22.32 2.96
C GLN A 255 15.22 -21.70 4.20
N VAL A 256 15.99 -20.63 4.00
CA VAL A 256 16.63 -19.89 5.12
C VAL A 256 15.59 -19.22 5.99
N LEU A 257 14.57 -18.56 5.42
CA LEU A 257 13.50 -17.94 6.21
C LEU A 257 12.72 -18.96 7.02
N GLU A 258 12.31 -20.06 6.38
CA GLU A 258 11.54 -21.15 7.00
C GLU A 258 12.32 -21.81 8.14
N SER A 259 13.60 -22.14 7.91
CA SER A 259 14.44 -22.77 8.93
C SER A 259 14.70 -21.89 10.16
N HIS A 260 14.54 -20.57 10.04
CA HIS A 260 14.71 -19.61 11.13
C HIS A 260 13.37 -19.08 11.69
N GLY A 261 12.23 -19.54 11.17
CA GLY A 261 10.91 -19.12 11.59
C GLY A 261 10.64 -17.62 11.32
N ILE A 262 11.16 -17.12 10.20
CA ILE A 262 10.93 -15.73 9.76
C ILE A 262 9.71 -15.70 8.85
N ASP A 263 8.75 -14.86 9.17
CA ASP A 263 7.54 -14.69 8.39
C ASP A 263 7.84 -14.07 7.03
N TYR A 264 7.22 -14.61 5.97
CA TYR A 264 7.32 -14.05 4.64
C TYR A 264 6.00 -14.12 3.87
N SER A 265 5.89 -13.31 2.84
CA SER A 265 4.82 -13.43 1.85
C SER A 265 5.40 -13.49 0.44
N LEU A 266 4.71 -14.25 -0.40
CA LEU A 266 4.89 -14.28 -1.85
C LEU A 266 3.63 -13.67 -2.45
N PRO A 267 3.52 -12.35 -2.56
CA PRO A 267 2.36 -11.75 -3.20
C PRO A 267 2.27 -12.29 -4.62
N ALA A 268 1.07 -12.67 -5.04
CA ALA A 268 0.79 -12.93 -6.44
C ALA A 268 1.06 -11.62 -7.18
N ASN A 269 2.23 -11.54 -7.81
CA ASN A 269 2.62 -10.38 -8.57
C ASN A 269 1.91 -10.42 -9.92
N ASP A 270 0.73 -9.89 -9.98
CA ASP A 270 0.25 -9.30 -11.21
C ASP A 270 1.06 -8.02 -11.41
N TRP A 271 2.19 -8.17 -12.08
CA TRP A 271 2.98 -7.03 -12.48
C TRP A 271 2.11 -6.13 -13.33
N VAL A 272 1.88 -4.94 -12.83
CA VAL A 272 1.33 -3.87 -13.67
C VAL A 272 2.28 -3.71 -14.84
N ASP A 273 1.82 -3.99 -16.04
CA ASP A 273 2.61 -3.82 -17.24
C ASP A 273 2.88 -2.32 -17.46
N LEU A 274 4.06 -1.88 -17.03
CA LEU A 274 4.54 -0.52 -17.26
C LEU A 274 5.18 -0.38 -18.66
N THR A 275 4.77 -1.15 -19.66
CA THR A 275 5.23 -1.00 -21.05
C THR A 275 5.08 0.44 -21.55
N TYR A 276 4.13 1.17 -21.01
CA TYR A 276 3.94 2.60 -21.25
C TYR A 276 5.16 3.50 -20.97
N VAL A 277 6.16 2.99 -20.25
CA VAL A 277 7.35 3.78 -19.88
C VAL A 277 8.30 3.98 -21.05
N ALA A 278 8.26 3.08 -22.04
CA ALA A 278 9.14 3.11 -23.20
C ALA A 278 8.50 3.79 -24.43
N GLU A 279 7.19 4.09 -24.37
CA GLU A 279 6.48 4.73 -25.48
C GLU A 279 6.63 6.26 -25.42
N ASP A 280 6.73 6.87 -26.59
CA ASP A 280 6.65 8.33 -26.73
C ASP A 280 5.25 8.79 -26.31
N ARG A 281 5.18 9.54 -25.22
CA ARG A 281 3.93 10.00 -24.61
C ARG A 281 3.37 11.27 -25.24
N THR A 282 4.09 11.90 -26.15
CA THR A 282 3.69 13.17 -26.76
C THR A 282 2.38 13.06 -27.54
N ASN A 283 2.04 11.85 -27.97
CA ASN A 283 0.84 11.55 -28.78
C ASN A 283 -0.28 10.83 -28.00
N TRP A 284 -0.17 10.73 -26.66
CA TRP A 284 -1.21 10.09 -25.87
C TRP A 284 -2.44 10.99 -25.71
N GLY A 285 -3.56 10.53 -26.23
CA GLY A 285 -4.86 11.19 -25.96
C GLY A 285 -5.32 11.00 -24.50
N PRO A 286 -6.32 11.80 -24.07
CA PRO A 286 -6.85 11.75 -22.71
C PRO A 286 -7.30 10.36 -22.23
N GLU A 287 -7.83 9.53 -23.16
CA GLU A 287 -8.29 8.17 -22.86
C GLU A 287 -7.13 7.25 -22.47
N LYS A 288 -6.02 7.27 -23.25
CA LYS A 288 -4.83 6.47 -22.95
C LYS A 288 -4.14 6.94 -21.68
N MET A 289 -4.07 8.25 -21.45
CA MET A 289 -3.57 8.81 -20.18
C MET A 289 -4.41 8.34 -18.99
N SER A 290 -5.73 8.36 -19.12
CA SER A 290 -6.66 7.90 -18.09
C SER A 290 -6.51 6.40 -17.81
N GLU A 291 -6.35 5.58 -18.85
CA GLU A 291 -6.09 4.14 -18.73
C GLU A 291 -4.80 3.86 -17.94
N VAL A 292 -3.71 4.55 -18.28
CA VAL A 292 -2.42 4.41 -17.60
C VAL A 292 -2.52 4.83 -16.14
N CYS A 293 -3.19 5.93 -15.84
CA CYS A 293 -3.40 6.38 -14.46
C CYS A 293 -4.26 5.39 -13.65
N ARG A 294 -5.26 4.76 -14.26
CA ARG A 294 -6.06 3.71 -13.62
C ARG A 294 -5.23 2.48 -13.24
N ASN A 295 -4.30 2.09 -14.11
CA ASN A 295 -3.45 0.91 -13.92
C ASN A 295 -2.21 1.17 -13.05
N CYS A 296 -1.89 2.43 -12.80
CA CYS A 296 -0.67 2.82 -12.07
C CYS A 296 -0.82 2.65 -10.54
N GLY A 297 -2.04 2.57 -10.00
CA GLY A 297 -2.27 2.37 -8.56
C GLY A 297 -1.78 3.52 -7.68
N VAL A 298 -1.59 4.73 -8.24
CA VAL A 298 -1.13 5.94 -7.52
C VAL A 298 -2.31 6.86 -7.22
#